data_3615cc50d8c0c070bde9467dc8f0c175
#
_entry.id   3615cc50d8c0c070bde9467dc8f0c175
#
_cell.length_a   1.000
_cell.length_b   1.000
_cell.length_c   1.000
_cell.angle_alpha   90.00
_cell.angle_beta   90.00
_cell.angle_gamma   90.00
#
_symmetry.space_group_name_H-M   'P 1'
#
loop_
_entity.id
_entity.type
_entity.pdbx_description
1 polymer ?
#
loop_
_entity_poly.entity_id
_entity_poly.type
_entity_poly.pdbx_seq_one_letter_code
_entity_poly.pdbx_strand_id
1 'polypeptide(L)'
;MECAFGCMEGFINAAESGSIPVCCVFDNEETGSSTKQGAASNILRDLLRRIALNLGKSEEEYLAMVAQSFMVSADNAHAQHPNHPEYSDGDNCPYMNKGIVIKFNANQKYTTDGVSAALFRRVCAEAGAPVQVFANRSDMAGGGTLGSIANTKVAVSTVDIGLPQLAMHSCYETAGAEDIDSLVKAMTAFYSKTLTVENGEYGI
;
A
#
# COMPACT_ATOMS: atom_id res chain seq x y z
N MET A 1 -2.60 -12.24 3.43
CA MET A 1 -1.26 -12.91 3.41
C MET A 1 -0.51 -12.62 2.12
N GLU A 2 -1.16 -12.63 0.98
CA GLU A 2 -0.55 -12.47 -0.35
C GLU A 2 0.23 -11.16 -0.50
N CYS A 3 -0.39 -10.02 -0.20
CA CYS A 3 0.29 -8.71 -0.24
C CYS A 3 1.44 -8.62 0.77
N ALA A 4 1.28 -9.19 1.97
CA ALA A 4 2.36 -9.21 2.96
C ALA A 4 3.58 -10.00 2.46
N PHE A 5 3.35 -11.14 1.81
CA PHE A 5 4.40 -11.93 1.17
C PHE A 5 5.13 -11.13 0.08
N GLY A 6 4.38 -10.55 -0.87
CA GLY A 6 4.97 -9.79 -1.98
C GLY A 6 5.75 -8.56 -1.52
N CYS A 7 5.26 -7.84 -0.50
CA CYS A 7 5.97 -6.71 0.10
C CYS A 7 7.25 -7.15 0.82
N MET A 8 7.22 -8.27 1.54
CA MET A 8 8.39 -8.78 2.27
C MET A 8 9.45 -9.30 1.32
N GLU A 9 9.08 -10.05 0.27
CA GLU A 9 9.99 -10.48 -0.79
C GLU A 9 10.63 -9.27 -1.50
N GLY A 10 9.83 -8.25 -1.83
CA GLY A 10 10.35 -7.02 -2.41
C GLY A 10 11.34 -6.30 -1.49
N PHE A 11 11.08 -6.27 -0.19
CA PHE A 11 11.98 -5.68 0.81
C PHE A 11 13.31 -6.43 0.92
N ILE A 12 13.27 -7.78 0.95
CA ILE A 12 14.48 -8.62 1.08
C ILE A 12 15.36 -8.52 -0.16
N ASN A 13 14.76 -8.38 -1.35
CA ASN A 13 15.46 -8.32 -2.63
C ASN A 13 15.87 -6.89 -3.05
N ALA A 14 15.57 -5.88 -2.24
CA ALA A 14 15.88 -4.49 -2.58
C ALA A 14 17.39 -4.22 -2.54
N ALA A 15 17.85 -3.38 -3.46
CA ALA A 15 19.19 -2.83 -3.43
C ALA A 15 19.30 -1.70 -2.40
N GLU A 16 20.51 -1.43 -1.92
CA GLU A 16 20.77 -0.27 -1.06
C GLU A 16 20.41 1.05 -1.77
N SER A 17 19.83 1.97 -1.02
CA SER A 17 19.43 3.29 -1.51
C SER A 17 19.72 4.37 -0.46
N GLY A 18 19.53 5.64 -0.82
CA GLY A 18 19.64 6.76 0.12
C GLY A 18 18.46 6.88 1.09
N SER A 19 17.39 6.11 0.89
CA SER A 19 16.25 6.03 1.78
C SER A 19 16.41 4.87 2.77
N ILE A 20 15.74 4.96 3.92
CA ILE A 20 15.66 3.86 4.90
C ILE A 20 14.40 3.05 4.61
N PRO A 21 14.53 1.84 4.03
CA PRO A 21 13.37 1.02 3.75
C PRO A 21 12.83 0.40 5.04
N VAL A 22 11.51 0.40 5.19
CA VAL A 22 10.80 -0.22 6.32
C VAL A 22 9.66 -1.07 5.79
N CYS A 23 9.64 -2.35 6.15
CA CYS A 23 8.51 -3.24 5.90
C CYS A 23 7.83 -3.55 7.23
N CYS A 24 6.53 -3.29 7.31
CA CYS A 24 5.74 -3.52 8.51
C CYS A 24 4.52 -4.36 8.18
N VAL A 25 4.39 -5.50 8.84
CA VAL A 25 3.22 -6.38 8.73
C VAL A 25 2.44 -6.32 10.04
N PHE A 26 1.20 -5.84 9.96
CA PHE A 26 0.31 -5.73 11.11
C PHE A 26 -0.50 -6.99 11.31
N ASP A 27 -0.87 -7.25 12.57
CA ASP A 27 -1.78 -8.30 12.96
C ASP A 27 -3.21 -7.74 13.13
N ASN A 28 -4.19 -8.64 13.15
CA ASN A 28 -5.60 -8.34 13.45
C ASN A 28 -6.28 -7.36 12.47
N GLU A 29 -5.84 -7.31 11.22
CA GLU A 29 -6.50 -6.48 10.21
C GLU A 29 -7.96 -6.90 10.02
N GLU A 30 -8.22 -8.18 9.85
CA GLU A 30 -9.56 -8.75 9.62
C GLU A 30 -10.53 -8.60 10.80
N THR A 31 -10.01 -8.34 11.99
CA THR A 31 -10.82 -8.05 13.19
C THR A 31 -10.91 -6.56 13.51
N GLY A 32 -10.48 -5.69 12.57
CA GLY A 32 -10.68 -4.24 12.62
C GLY A 32 -9.49 -3.42 13.09
N SER A 33 -8.27 -3.99 13.13
CA SER A 33 -7.00 -3.28 13.41
C SER A 33 -6.88 -2.58 14.77
N SER A 34 -7.92 -2.53 15.58
CA SER A 34 -8.00 -1.78 16.86
C SER A 34 -7.41 -2.57 18.04
N THR A 35 -6.22 -3.14 17.86
CA THR A 35 -5.49 -3.89 18.87
C THR A 35 -4.09 -3.33 19.07
N LYS A 36 -3.37 -3.76 20.12
CA LYS A 36 -2.00 -3.29 20.40
C LYS A 36 -1.00 -3.60 19.28
N GLN A 37 -1.25 -4.60 18.45
CA GLN A 37 -0.41 -5.04 17.34
C GLN A 37 -1.00 -4.70 15.95
N GLY A 38 -2.18 -4.10 15.91
CA GLY A 38 -2.87 -3.70 14.68
C GLY A 38 -2.47 -2.31 14.19
N ALA A 39 -2.89 -1.96 12.99
CA ALA A 39 -2.58 -0.68 12.34
C ALA A 39 -3.09 0.56 13.11
N ALA A 40 -4.15 0.41 13.92
CA ALA A 40 -4.68 1.48 14.76
C ALA A 40 -3.87 1.74 16.03
N SER A 41 -2.88 0.90 16.35
CA SER A 41 -2.00 1.10 17.50
C SER A 41 -0.94 2.18 17.22
N ASN A 42 -0.17 2.52 18.24
CA ASN A 42 0.96 3.43 18.09
C ASN A 42 2.27 2.71 17.71
N ILE A 43 2.24 1.39 17.47
CA ILE A 43 3.44 0.59 17.28
C ILE A 43 4.33 1.10 16.14
N LEU A 44 3.73 1.43 14.99
CA LEU A 44 4.48 1.97 13.85
C LEU A 44 5.16 3.30 14.20
N ARG A 45 4.39 4.26 14.72
CA ARG A 45 4.92 5.57 15.14
C ARG A 45 6.05 5.43 16.16
N ASP A 46 5.83 4.62 17.18
CA ASP A 46 6.78 4.48 18.28
C ASP A 46 8.05 3.74 17.84
N LEU A 47 7.96 2.77 16.94
CA LEU A 47 9.11 2.10 16.34
C LEU A 47 9.93 3.05 15.46
N LEU A 48 9.30 3.77 14.54
CA LEU A 48 9.99 4.72 13.67
C LEU A 48 10.69 5.81 14.48
N ARG A 49 10.01 6.36 15.49
CA ARG A 49 10.59 7.35 16.38
C ARG A 49 11.80 6.79 17.15
N ARG A 50 11.70 5.59 17.69
CA ARG A 50 12.81 4.93 18.38
C ARG A 50 13.99 4.64 17.47
N ILE A 51 13.74 4.23 16.22
CA ILE A 51 14.79 4.05 15.21
C ILE A 51 15.50 5.38 14.98
N ALA A 52 14.78 6.47 14.72
CA ALA A 52 15.36 7.78 14.47
C ALA A 52 16.22 8.26 15.68
N LEU A 53 15.68 8.16 16.89
CA LEU A 53 16.42 8.55 18.11
C LEU A 53 17.69 7.71 18.33
N ASN A 54 17.64 6.39 18.04
CA ASN A 54 18.82 5.53 18.14
C ASN A 54 19.87 5.82 17.05
N LEU A 55 19.45 6.40 15.93
CA LEU A 55 20.36 6.92 14.90
C LEU A 55 20.90 8.33 15.22
N GLY A 56 20.65 8.83 16.44
CA GLY A 56 21.12 10.14 16.90
C GLY A 56 20.30 11.32 16.38
N LYS A 57 19.12 11.10 15.84
CA LYS A 57 18.22 12.16 15.36
C LYS A 57 17.44 12.77 16.52
N SER A 58 17.20 14.07 16.44
CA SER A 58 16.29 14.79 17.33
C SER A 58 14.83 14.48 17.00
N GLU A 59 13.92 14.90 17.87
CA GLU A 59 12.47 14.82 17.62
C GLU A 59 12.05 15.61 16.37
N GLU A 60 12.60 16.80 16.18
CA GLU A 60 12.33 17.65 15.02
C GLU A 60 12.80 16.98 13.71
N GLU A 61 14.00 16.39 13.72
CA GLU A 61 14.47 15.62 12.57
C GLU A 61 13.60 14.40 12.29
N TYR A 62 13.10 13.72 13.32
CA TYR A 62 12.15 12.61 13.16
C TYR A 62 10.86 13.09 12.48
N LEU A 63 10.28 14.20 12.94
CA LEU A 63 9.06 14.74 12.33
C LEU A 63 9.29 15.17 10.89
N ALA A 64 10.43 15.79 10.59
CA ALA A 64 10.81 16.14 9.22
C ALA A 64 11.01 14.90 8.33
N MET A 65 11.65 13.84 8.86
CA MET A 65 11.80 12.56 8.15
C MET A 65 10.43 11.93 7.81
N VAL A 66 9.49 11.94 8.75
CA VAL A 66 8.13 11.43 8.52
C VAL A 66 7.44 12.21 7.41
N ALA A 67 7.51 13.54 7.44
CA ALA A 67 6.91 14.39 6.42
C ALA A 67 7.52 14.21 5.01
N GLN A 68 8.77 13.75 4.94
CA GLN A 68 9.49 13.46 3.69
C GLN A 68 9.42 11.98 3.29
N SER A 69 8.69 11.16 4.04
CA SER A 69 8.55 9.74 3.77
C SER A 69 7.37 9.46 2.83
N PHE A 70 7.36 8.26 2.29
CA PHE A 70 6.26 7.75 1.46
C PHE A 70 5.90 6.34 1.90
N MET A 71 4.61 6.03 1.96
CA MET A 71 4.10 4.73 2.38
C MET A 71 3.33 4.05 1.25
N VAL A 72 3.57 2.77 1.07
CA VAL A 72 2.71 1.88 0.29
C VAL A 72 1.92 1.03 1.28
N SER A 73 0.61 1.21 1.29
CA SER A 73 -0.32 0.38 2.06
C SER A 73 -0.83 -0.72 1.14
N ALA A 74 -0.51 -1.97 1.45
CA ALA A 74 -0.78 -3.11 0.58
C ALA A 74 -1.73 -4.11 1.25
N ASP A 75 -2.91 -4.24 0.66
CA ASP A 75 -3.96 -5.17 1.06
C ASP A 75 -4.78 -5.55 -0.18
N ASN A 76 -5.35 -6.76 -0.25
CA ASN A 76 -6.01 -7.25 -1.46
C ASN A 76 -7.20 -6.37 -1.89
N ALA A 77 -7.51 -6.40 -3.18
CA ALA A 77 -8.61 -5.68 -3.79
C ALA A 77 -9.64 -6.66 -4.37
N HIS A 78 -10.92 -6.28 -4.38
CA HIS A 78 -11.95 -7.09 -5.03
C HIS A 78 -11.74 -7.12 -6.55
N ALA A 79 -11.52 -8.32 -7.12
CA ALA A 79 -11.60 -8.53 -8.56
C ALA A 79 -13.05 -8.53 -9.02
N GLN A 80 -13.30 -8.17 -10.28
CA GLN A 80 -14.62 -8.32 -10.86
C GLN A 80 -15.01 -9.79 -10.92
N HIS A 81 -16.15 -10.11 -10.29
CA HIS A 81 -16.66 -11.47 -10.29
C HIS A 81 -17.33 -11.78 -11.65
N PRO A 82 -16.94 -12.87 -12.35
CA PRO A 82 -17.42 -13.15 -13.71
C PRO A 82 -18.94 -13.33 -13.81
N ASN A 83 -19.58 -13.83 -12.75
CA ASN A 83 -21.04 -14.03 -12.71
C ASN A 83 -21.81 -12.86 -12.09
N HIS A 84 -21.11 -11.87 -11.52
CA HIS A 84 -21.70 -10.73 -10.82
C HIS A 84 -20.99 -9.43 -11.15
N PRO A 85 -20.86 -9.07 -12.44
CA PRO A 85 -20.19 -7.83 -12.84
C PRO A 85 -20.93 -6.57 -12.34
N GLU A 86 -22.21 -6.71 -12.05
CA GLU A 86 -23.07 -5.63 -11.53
C GLU A 86 -22.64 -5.10 -10.17
N TYR A 87 -21.80 -5.81 -9.41
CA TYR A 87 -21.27 -5.31 -8.14
C TYR A 87 -20.03 -4.44 -8.30
N SER A 88 -19.42 -4.40 -9.47
CA SER A 88 -18.24 -3.61 -9.75
C SER A 88 -18.58 -2.30 -10.43
N ASP A 89 -17.71 -1.30 -10.31
CA ASP A 89 -17.75 -0.11 -11.16
C ASP A 89 -17.45 -0.53 -12.62
N GLY A 90 -18.13 0.08 -13.60
CA GLY A 90 -18.01 -0.35 -15.01
C GLY A 90 -16.64 -0.06 -15.64
N ASP A 91 -15.94 0.96 -15.14
CA ASP A 91 -14.68 1.44 -15.73
C ASP A 91 -13.45 1.13 -14.83
N ASN A 92 -13.67 0.99 -13.53
CA ASN A 92 -12.60 0.85 -12.53
C ASN A 92 -12.69 -0.49 -11.78
N CYS A 93 -12.78 -1.58 -12.53
CA CYS A 93 -12.88 -2.94 -12.01
C CYS A 93 -11.62 -3.74 -12.37
N PRO A 94 -10.90 -4.28 -11.38
CA PRO A 94 -9.69 -5.06 -11.63
C PRO A 94 -10.00 -6.53 -11.94
N TYR A 95 -9.06 -7.14 -12.64
CA TYR A 95 -9.10 -8.56 -13.03
C TYR A 95 -7.84 -9.27 -12.54
N MET A 96 -7.97 -10.53 -12.15
CA MET A 96 -6.83 -11.39 -11.80
C MET A 96 -5.85 -11.54 -12.96
N ASN A 97 -4.56 -11.64 -12.65
CA ASN A 97 -3.45 -11.74 -13.61
C ASN A 97 -3.35 -10.52 -14.56
N LYS A 98 -3.75 -9.35 -14.08
CA LYS A 98 -3.61 -8.08 -14.81
C LYS A 98 -2.80 -7.04 -14.04
N GLY A 99 -2.15 -7.46 -12.97
CA GLY A 99 -1.23 -6.64 -12.20
C GLY A 99 -1.83 -5.97 -10.97
N ILE A 100 -1.05 -5.09 -10.40
CA ILE A 100 -1.29 -4.42 -9.13
C ILE A 100 -2.47 -3.44 -9.26
N VAL A 101 -3.32 -3.41 -8.26
CA VAL A 101 -4.48 -2.53 -8.20
C VAL A 101 -4.16 -1.31 -7.34
N ILE A 102 -4.27 -0.10 -7.88
CA ILE A 102 -4.29 1.15 -7.11
C ILE A 102 -5.74 1.46 -6.75
N LYS A 103 -5.99 1.63 -5.45
CA LYS A 103 -7.35 1.81 -4.90
C LYS A 103 -7.65 3.28 -4.66
N PHE A 104 -8.80 3.75 -5.15
CA PHE A 104 -9.31 5.11 -4.93
C PHE A 104 -10.65 5.09 -4.23
N ASN A 105 -10.87 6.06 -3.35
CA ASN A 105 -12.16 6.26 -2.69
C ASN A 105 -12.39 7.75 -2.37
N ALA A 106 -13.49 8.31 -2.87
CA ALA A 106 -13.83 9.72 -2.65
C ALA A 106 -14.07 10.08 -1.17
N ASN A 107 -14.47 9.10 -0.35
CA ASN A 107 -14.67 9.26 1.09
C ASN A 107 -13.40 8.98 1.91
N GLN A 108 -12.23 8.90 1.26
CA GLN A 108 -10.92 8.67 1.90
C GLN A 108 -10.84 7.37 2.74
N LYS A 109 -11.60 6.35 2.38
CA LYS A 109 -11.41 4.99 2.93
C LYS A 109 -10.13 4.33 2.44
N TYR A 110 -9.60 4.82 1.32
CA TYR A 110 -8.25 4.62 0.82
C TYR A 110 -7.55 5.97 0.78
N THR A 111 -6.29 6.01 1.16
CA THR A 111 -5.51 7.24 1.29
C THR A 111 -4.96 7.77 -0.03
N THR A 112 -5.07 6.99 -1.10
CA THR A 112 -4.54 7.33 -2.42
C THR A 112 -5.06 8.68 -2.92
N ASP A 113 -4.14 9.53 -3.35
CA ASP A 113 -4.39 10.77 -4.06
C ASP A 113 -3.69 10.77 -5.43
N GLY A 114 -3.79 11.88 -6.17
CA GLY A 114 -3.19 12.00 -7.49
C GLY A 114 -1.66 11.91 -7.48
N VAL A 115 -1.01 12.46 -6.46
CA VAL A 115 0.45 12.48 -6.34
C VAL A 115 0.97 11.11 -5.97
N SER A 116 0.40 10.48 -4.94
CA SER A 116 0.80 9.16 -4.48
C SER A 116 0.57 8.08 -5.55
N ALA A 117 -0.55 8.17 -6.28
CA ALA A 117 -0.81 7.29 -7.40
C ALA A 117 0.19 7.48 -8.55
N ALA A 118 0.54 8.72 -8.90
CA ALA A 118 1.49 9.01 -9.97
C ALA A 118 2.89 8.48 -9.64
N LEU A 119 3.35 8.69 -8.40
CA LEU A 119 4.64 8.18 -7.94
C LEU A 119 4.69 6.65 -8.03
N PHE A 120 3.68 5.95 -7.50
CA PHE A 120 3.68 4.49 -7.51
C PHE A 120 3.52 3.91 -8.92
N ARG A 121 2.73 4.56 -9.80
CA ARG A 121 2.64 4.20 -11.23
C ARG A 121 4.00 4.29 -11.92
N ARG A 122 4.79 5.31 -11.61
CA ARG A 122 6.14 5.45 -12.14
C ARG A 122 7.05 4.30 -11.68
N VAL A 123 7.01 3.95 -10.39
CA VAL A 123 7.75 2.79 -9.86
C VAL A 123 7.36 1.51 -10.60
N CYS A 124 6.06 1.25 -10.77
CA CYS A 124 5.56 0.08 -11.48
C CYS A 124 6.00 0.05 -12.94
N ALA A 125 5.95 1.20 -13.64
CA ALA A 125 6.38 1.29 -15.03
C ALA A 125 7.87 0.97 -15.19
N GLU A 126 8.71 1.48 -14.32
CA GLU A 126 10.16 1.19 -14.31
C GLU A 126 10.46 -0.29 -13.97
N ALA A 127 9.63 -0.90 -13.12
CA ALA A 127 9.71 -2.32 -12.77
C ALA A 127 9.11 -3.26 -13.82
N GLY A 128 8.42 -2.73 -14.84
CA GLY A 128 7.65 -3.54 -15.79
C GLY A 128 6.46 -4.25 -15.16
N ALA A 129 5.92 -3.74 -14.06
CA ALA A 129 4.77 -4.29 -13.37
C ALA A 129 3.47 -3.62 -13.86
N PRO A 130 2.50 -4.36 -14.41
CA PRO A 130 1.24 -3.80 -14.87
C PRO A 130 0.40 -3.29 -13.70
N VAL A 131 -0.42 -2.25 -13.96
CA VAL A 131 -1.23 -1.58 -12.95
C VAL A 131 -2.67 -1.44 -13.43
N GLN A 132 -3.60 -1.69 -12.52
CA GLN A 132 -5.03 -1.49 -12.68
C GLN A 132 -5.54 -0.44 -11.68
N VAL A 133 -6.79 -0.01 -11.85
CA VAL A 133 -7.46 0.91 -10.94
C VAL A 133 -8.70 0.23 -10.36
N PHE A 134 -8.93 0.49 -9.08
CA PHE A 134 -10.16 0.13 -8.40
C PHE A 134 -10.82 1.37 -7.79
N ALA A 135 -12.10 1.51 -8.05
CA ALA A 135 -12.99 2.39 -7.31
C ALA A 135 -14.26 1.62 -6.96
N ASN A 136 -14.78 1.84 -5.76
CA ASN A 136 -16.10 1.28 -5.43
C ASN A 136 -17.17 1.87 -6.33
N ARG A 137 -18.11 1.05 -6.74
CA ARG A 137 -19.34 1.53 -7.35
C ARG A 137 -20.04 2.50 -6.38
N SER A 138 -20.49 3.65 -6.86
CA SER A 138 -20.90 4.79 -6.02
C SER A 138 -22.10 4.51 -5.11
N ASP A 139 -22.92 3.54 -5.47
CA ASP A 139 -24.12 3.11 -4.71
C ASP A 139 -23.88 1.85 -3.85
N MET A 140 -22.63 1.36 -3.81
CA MET A 140 -22.23 0.21 -2.99
C MET A 140 -21.36 0.65 -1.81
N ALA A 141 -21.62 0.08 -0.65
CA ALA A 141 -20.76 0.30 0.51
C ALA A 141 -19.41 -0.38 0.29
N GLY A 142 -18.33 0.38 0.42
CA GLY A 142 -16.96 -0.14 0.37
C GLY A 142 -16.37 -0.35 1.75
N GLY A 143 -15.42 -1.29 1.86
CA GLY A 143 -14.54 -1.43 3.03
C GLY A 143 -13.50 -0.32 3.09
N GLY A 144 -12.71 -0.29 4.17
CA GLY A 144 -11.48 0.49 4.31
C GLY A 144 -10.29 -0.47 4.38
N THR A 145 -9.09 0.10 4.43
CA THR A 145 -7.85 -0.65 4.57
C THR A 145 -6.99 -0.09 5.71
N LEU A 146 -5.93 -0.81 6.00
CA LEU A 146 -4.96 -0.42 7.03
C LEU A 146 -4.28 0.95 6.74
N GLY A 147 -4.20 1.37 5.48
CA GLY A 147 -3.56 2.64 5.09
C GLY A 147 -4.19 3.85 5.72
N SER A 148 -5.49 4.01 5.60
CA SER A 148 -6.24 5.12 6.22
C SER A 148 -6.16 5.10 7.75
N ILE A 149 -6.09 3.92 8.35
CA ILE A 149 -5.97 3.74 9.81
C ILE A 149 -4.55 4.12 10.27
N ALA A 150 -3.51 3.55 9.64
CA ALA A 150 -2.11 3.81 9.97
C ALA A 150 -1.76 5.30 9.79
N ASN A 151 -2.30 5.93 8.74
CA ASN A 151 -2.06 7.35 8.43
C ASN A 151 -2.57 8.31 9.53
N THR A 152 -3.55 7.90 10.33
CA THR A 152 -3.95 8.68 11.52
C THR A 152 -2.90 8.69 12.64
N LYS A 153 -1.93 7.77 12.60
CA LYS A 153 -0.85 7.63 13.59
C LYS A 153 0.49 8.15 13.08
N VAL A 154 0.73 8.01 11.78
CA VAL A 154 1.95 8.47 11.10
C VAL A 154 1.51 9.19 9.83
N ALA A 155 1.58 10.52 9.84
CA ALA A 155 1.11 11.36 8.75
C ALA A 155 2.10 11.36 7.58
N VAL A 156 1.98 10.36 6.71
CA VAL A 156 2.86 10.11 5.56
C VAL A 156 2.03 10.10 4.28
N SER A 157 2.55 10.66 3.20
CA SER A 157 1.93 10.50 1.87
C SER A 157 1.82 9.02 1.52
N THR A 158 0.63 8.55 1.18
CA THR A 158 0.34 7.11 1.10
C THR A 158 -0.43 6.76 -0.16
N VAL A 159 -0.04 5.65 -0.79
CA VAL A 159 -0.82 4.98 -1.83
C VAL A 159 -1.39 3.67 -1.29
N ASP A 160 -2.68 3.45 -1.45
CA ASP A 160 -3.31 2.16 -1.17
C ASP A 160 -3.33 1.30 -2.41
N ILE A 161 -2.71 0.13 -2.32
CA ILE A 161 -2.65 -0.85 -3.40
C ILE A 161 -3.19 -2.20 -2.94
N GLY A 162 -3.34 -3.12 -3.88
CA GLY A 162 -3.68 -4.50 -3.57
C GLY A 162 -3.48 -5.43 -4.77
N LEU A 163 -3.70 -6.71 -4.55
CA LEU A 163 -3.80 -7.70 -5.61
C LEU A 163 -5.27 -8.10 -5.80
N PRO A 164 -5.71 -8.31 -7.05
CA PRO A 164 -7.10 -8.63 -7.32
C PRO A 164 -7.45 -10.05 -6.88
N GLN A 165 -8.50 -10.17 -6.06
CA GLN A 165 -8.93 -11.41 -5.42
C GLN A 165 -10.42 -11.62 -5.59
N LEU A 166 -10.85 -12.86 -5.81
CA LEU A 166 -12.24 -13.30 -5.73
C LEU A 166 -12.52 -13.98 -4.40
N ALA A 167 -13.77 -13.90 -3.99
CA ALA A 167 -14.30 -14.56 -2.78
C ALA A 167 -13.53 -14.19 -1.49
N MET A 168 -13.09 -12.93 -1.39
CA MET A 168 -12.45 -12.38 -0.21
C MET A 168 -13.29 -12.65 1.05
N HIS A 169 -12.64 -13.06 2.14
CA HIS A 169 -13.23 -13.52 3.42
C HIS A 169 -14.01 -14.84 3.34
N SER A 170 -13.98 -15.54 2.23
CA SER A 170 -14.55 -16.88 2.13
C SER A 170 -13.54 -17.95 2.55
N CYS A 171 -14.02 -19.18 2.67
CA CYS A 171 -13.12 -20.33 2.87
C CYS A 171 -12.38 -20.76 1.58
N TYR A 172 -12.61 -20.11 0.46
CA TYR A 172 -12.01 -20.42 -0.85
C TYR A 172 -11.65 -19.16 -1.63
N GLU A 173 -10.79 -18.36 -1.04
CA GLU A 173 -10.26 -17.16 -1.69
C GLU A 173 -9.40 -17.54 -2.90
N THR A 174 -9.54 -16.78 -3.98
CA THR A 174 -8.85 -17.06 -5.24
C THR A 174 -8.16 -15.82 -5.76
N ALA A 175 -6.87 -15.90 -6.04
CA ALA A 175 -6.04 -14.80 -6.54
C ALA A 175 -5.28 -15.19 -7.81
N GLY A 176 -4.73 -14.21 -8.51
CA GLY A 176 -3.95 -14.40 -9.72
C GLY A 176 -2.48 -14.67 -9.41
N ALA A 177 -1.93 -15.80 -9.84
CA ALA A 177 -0.55 -16.16 -9.56
C ALA A 177 0.48 -15.19 -10.17
N GLU A 178 0.18 -14.57 -11.33
CA GLU A 178 1.06 -13.60 -12.00
C GLU A 178 1.09 -12.24 -11.28
N ASP A 179 0.06 -11.94 -10.48
CA ASP A 179 -0.06 -10.68 -9.77
C ASP A 179 0.95 -10.58 -8.63
N ILE A 180 1.26 -11.70 -7.97
CA ILE A 180 2.28 -11.79 -6.91
C ILE A 180 3.65 -11.39 -7.47
N ASP A 181 4.01 -11.90 -8.64
CA ASP A 181 5.28 -11.59 -9.32
C ASP A 181 5.38 -10.08 -9.65
N SER A 182 4.25 -9.50 -10.10
CA SER A 182 4.15 -8.08 -10.36
C SER A 182 4.36 -7.25 -9.10
N LEU A 183 3.78 -7.66 -7.97
CA LEU A 183 3.96 -6.98 -6.68
C LEU A 183 5.40 -7.08 -6.19
N VAL A 184 6.02 -8.25 -6.25
CA VAL A 184 7.43 -8.43 -5.85
C VAL A 184 8.34 -7.51 -6.66
N LYS A 185 8.18 -7.46 -7.99
CA LYS A 185 8.95 -6.56 -8.87
C LYS A 185 8.77 -5.09 -8.50
N ALA A 186 7.53 -4.64 -8.32
CA ALA A 186 7.23 -3.26 -7.99
C ALA A 186 7.78 -2.88 -6.60
N MET A 187 7.61 -3.76 -5.61
CA MET A 187 8.11 -3.48 -4.25
C MET A 187 9.63 -3.54 -4.16
N THR A 188 10.29 -4.44 -4.89
CA THR A 188 11.76 -4.44 -5.02
C THR A 188 12.24 -3.11 -5.60
N ALA A 189 11.62 -2.64 -6.68
CA ALA A 189 11.96 -1.35 -7.28
C ALA A 189 11.67 -0.19 -6.30
N PHE A 190 10.55 -0.19 -5.61
CA PHE A 190 10.18 0.84 -4.64
C PHE A 190 11.20 0.95 -3.51
N TYR A 191 11.52 -0.15 -2.84
CA TYR A 191 12.48 -0.17 -1.73
C TYR A 191 13.90 0.16 -2.15
N SER A 192 14.24 -0.01 -3.43
CA SER A 192 15.55 0.34 -3.99
C SER A 192 15.68 1.81 -4.40
N LYS A 193 14.61 2.63 -4.24
CA LYS A 193 14.64 4.04 -4.64
C LYS A 193 15.15 4.95 -3.51
N THR A 194 15.88 5.97 -3.92
CA THR A 194 16.15 7.12 -3.06
C THR A 194 15.02 8.12 -3.26
N LEU A 195 14.18 8.25 -2.27
CA LEU A 195 13.09 9.21 -2.27
C LEU A 195 13.62 10.59 -1.89
N THR A 196 13.29 11.60 -2.67
CA THR A 196 13.54 13.01 -2.35
C THR A 196 12.24 13.80 -2.32
N VAL A 197 12.17 14.80 -1.46
CA VAL A 197 11.03 15.72 -1.40
C VAL A 197 11.57 17.15 -1.41
N GLU A 198 11.30 17.87 -2.49
CA GLU A 198 11.72 19.26 -2.65
C GLU A 198 10.50 20.13 -2.99
N ASN A 199 10.26 21.17 -2.20
CA ASN A 199 9.11 22.10 -2.38
C ASN A 199 7.74 21.38 -2.47
N GLY A 200 7.59 20.23 -1.80
CA GLY A 200 6.37 19.41 -1.83
C GLY A 200 6.25 18.48 -3.04
N GLU A 201 7.26 18.43 -3.90
CA GLU A 201 7.33 17.51 -5.03
C GLU A 201 8.18 16.29 -4.68
N TYR A 202 7.69 15.10 -5.05
CA TYR A 202 8.39 13.83 -4.86
C TYR A 202 9.27 13.50 -6.07
N GLY A 203 10.56 13.20 -5.81
CA GLY A 203 11.51 12.63 -6.76
C GLY A 203 11.90 11.19 -6.38
N ILE A 204 12.09 10.31 -7.36
CA ILE A 204 12.54 8.92 -7.20
C ILE A 204 13.57 8.55 -8.27
#